data_11b83b5e2cfd004c525635b56e474999
#
_entry.id   11b83b5e2cfd004c525635b56e474999
#
_cell.length_a   1.000
_cell.length_b   1.000
_cell.length_c   1.000
_cell.angle_alpha   90.00
_cell.angle_beta   90.00
_cell.angle_gamma   90.00
#
_symmetry.space_group_name_H-M   'P 1'
#
loop_
_entity.id
_entity.type
_entity.pdbx_description
1 polymer ?
#
loop_
_entity_poly.entity_id
_entity_poly.type
_entity_poly.pdbx_seq_one_letter_code
_entity_poly.pdbx_strand_id
1 'polypeptide(L)'
;MAFAAETICVQGSNERRDPFGAISMPIYQNAAYAHPGLGQSTGYDYSRCGNPTRDEVQKTVALLEQGTEALAFSTGMAAITALMEIFFPGDHLIATDDLYGGTLRLWNTISHKNGISVDCVDTSNVETVKAAIRPETKAIYLETPSNPMMKVADIQAIAELAHAHGGILIVDNTFLSPYFQKPLTLGADVVVHSGTKYLEGHNDTLSGFLVVKDDALYQQLNNIYKTTGACRLRLIVGYCFEGSRLWLYVWSSIRKMLWRSHTGWNRDRKWRKYIISVWIRDRIRR
;
A
#
# COMPACT_ATOMS: atom_id res chain seq x y z
N MET A 1 2.80 8.98 -21.89
CA MET A 1 2.28 10.05 -20.99
C MET A 1 1.71 9.38 -19.76
N ALA A 2 2.12 9.82 -18.57
CA ALA A 2 1.51 9.32 -17.33
C ALA A 2 0.11 9.97 -17.19
N PHE A 3 -0.91 9.16 -16.95
CA PHE A 3 -2.26 9.68 -16.68
C PHE A 3 -2.32 10.37 -15.31
N ALA A 4 -3.21 11.35 -15.18
CA ALA A 4 -3.54 11.93 -13.89
C ALA A 4 -4.20 10.88 -12.97
N ALA A 5 -4.02 11.01 -11.64
CA ALA A 5 -4.59 10.07 -10.67
C ALA A 5 -6.12 9.94 -10.84
N GLU A 6 -6.78 11.04 -11.14
CA GLU A 6 -8.21 11.09 -11.45
C GLU A 6 -8.59 10.20 -12.65
N THR A 7 -7.79 10.24 -13.70
CA THR A 7 -8.01 9.40 -14.88
C THR A 7 -7.80 7.92 -14.54
N ILE A 8 -6.75 7.59 -13.79
CA ILE A 8 -6.47 6.21 -13.35
C ILE A 8 -7.61 5.68 -12.48
N CYS A 9 -8.14 6.48 -11.55
CA CYS A 9 -9.28 6.09 -10.71
C CYS A 9 -10.54 5.76 -11.53
N VAL A 10 -10.77 6.44 -12.66
CA VAL A 10 -11.97 6.22 -13.50
C VAL A 10 -11.77 5.12 -14.53
N GLN A 11 -10.57 5.04 -15.14
CA GLN A 11 -10.29 4.18 -16.29
C GLN A 11 -9.55 2.89 -15.92
N GLY A 12 -9.05 2.76 -14.68
CA GLY A 12 -8.18 1.67 -14.27
C GLY A 12 -6.79 1.75 -14.93
N SER A 13 -6.17 0.60 -15.18
CA SER A 13 -4.87 0.52 -15.85
C SER A 13 -4.93 0.90 -17.34
N ASN A 14 -6.13 1.01 -17.89
CA ASN A 14 -6.42 1.23 -19.32
C ASN A 14 -5.85 0.14 -20.26
N GLU A 15 -5.38 -0.97 -19.72
CA GLU A 15 -4.99 -2.15 -20.48
C GLU A 15 -6.22 -3.03 -20.75
N ARG A 16 -7.04 -2.63 -21.74
CA ARG A 16 -8.24 -3.39 -22.10
C ARG A 16 -7.87 -4.74 -22.69
N ARG A 17 -8.16 -5.80 -21.93
CA ARG A 17 -7.97 -7.19 -22.39
C ARG A 17 -9.28 -7.95 -22.61
N ASP A 18 -10.41 -7.26 -22.50
CA ASP A 18 -11.69 -7.90 -22.77
C ASP A 18 -11.87 -8.16 -24.27
N PRO A 19 -12.12 -9.42 -24.67
CA PRO A 19 -12.25 -9.79 -26.09
C PRO A 19 -13.51 -9.19 -26.76
N PHE A 20 -14.48 -8.74 -25.97
CA PHE A 20 -15.73 -8.15 -26.46
C PHE A 20 -15.73 -6.62 -26.38
N GLY A 21 -14.64 -5.99 -25.91
CA GLY A 21 -14.50 -4.54 -25.83
C GLY A 21 -15.32 -3.89 -24.71
N ALA A 22 -15.60 -4.58 -23.63
CA ALA A 22 -16.28 -4.00 -22.47
C ALA A 22 -15.55 -2.77 -21.94
N ILE A 23 -16.29 -1.69 -21.66
CA ILE A 23 -15.71 -0.44 -21.13
C ILE A 23 -15.26 -0.64 -19.68
N SER A 24 -16.07 -1.33 -18.85
CA SER A 24 -15.68 -1.75 -17.50
C SER A 24 -15.09 -3.14 -17.55
N MET A 25 -14.05 -3.39 -16.72
CA MET A 25 -13.43 -4.71 -16.64
C MET A 25 -14.46 -5.75 -16.19
N PRO A 26 -14.66 -6.86 -16.94
CA PRO A 26 -15.54 -7.93 -16.53
C PRO A 26 -15.09 -8.62 -15.25
N ILE A 27 -16.06 -9.14 -14.48
CA ILE A 27 -15.77 -9.94 -13.29
C ILE A 27 -15.64 -11.41 -13.69
N TYR A 28 -14.41 -11.93 -13.68
CA TYR A 28 -14.11 -13.33 -13.97
C TYR A 28 -14.32 -14.19 -12.72
N GLN A 29 -15.54 -14.73 -12.57
CA GLN A 29 -15.95 -15.52 -11.40
C GLN A 29 -15.73 -17.03 -11.65
N ASN A 30 -14.46 -17.46 -11.72
CA ASN A 30 -14.05 -18.84 -11.95
C ASN A 30 -12.85 -19.24 -11.07
N ALA A 31 -12.65 -20.54 -10.84
CA ALA A 31 -11.49 -21.05 -10.10
C ALA A 31 -10.35 -21.47 -11.05
N ALA A 32 -10.67 -22.11 -12.16
CA ALA A 32 -9.70 -22.64 -13.12
C ALA A 32 -10.01 -22.16 -14.54
N TYR A 33 -9.01 -22.25 -15.41
CA TYR A 33 -9.07 -21.82 -16.81
C TYR A 33 -8.80 -23.01 -17.72
N ALA A 34 -9.48 -23.04 -18.87
CA ALA A 34 -9.23 -24.06 -19.88
C ALA A 34 -7.95 -23.73 -20.64
N HIS A 35 -7.17 -24.77 -20.95
CA HIS A 35 -5.99 -24.67 -21.79
C HIS A 35 -6.33 -25.03 -23.23
N PRO A 36 -5.83 -24.31 -24.25
CA PRO A 36 -6.06 -24.64 -25.66
C PRO A 36 -5.49 -26.00 -26.06
N GLY A 37 -4.45 -26.47 -25.38
CA GLY A 37 -3.79 -27.74 -25.61
C GLY A 37 -2.71 -28.06 -24.59
N LEU A 38 -2.11 -29.23 -24.67
CA LEU A 38 -1.03 -29.64 -23.77
C LEU A 38 0.17 -28.68 -23.92
N GLY A 39 0.65 -28.15 -22.79
CA GLY A 39 1.74 -27.17 -22.74
C GLY A 39 1.37 -25.76 -23.23
N GLN A 40 0.10 -25.50 -23.50
CA GLN A 40 -0.41 -24.19 -23.90
C GLN A 40 -1.22 -23.56 -22.76
N SER A 41 -1.03 -22.27 -22.52
CA SER A 41 -1.78 -21.52 -21.52
C SER A 41 -2.31 -20.23 -22.12
N THR A 42 -3.47 -19.75 -21.63
CA THR A 42 -4.02 -18.41 -21.94
C THR A 42 -3.36 -17.30 -21.10
N GLY A 43 -2.39 -17.67 -20.24
CA GLY A 43 -1.78 -16.79 -19.24
C GLY A 43 -2.42 -16.92 -17.85
N TYR A 44 -3.53 -17.67 -17.75
CA TYR A 44 -4.22 -17.96 -16.50
C TYR A 44 -4.50 -19.45 -16.39
N ASP A 45 -4.22 -20.03 -15.23
CA ASP A 45 -4.42 -21.45 -14.94
C ASP A 45 -5.37 -21.64 -13.76
N TYR A 46 -5.11 -20.92 -12.68
CA TYR A 46 -5.84 -21.03 -11.42
C TYR A 46 -5.96 -19.67 -10.72
N SER A 47 -7.16 -19.28 -10.30
CA SER A 47 -7.46 -17.94 -9.82
C SER A 47 -6.75 -17.53 -8.52
N ARG A 48 -6.27 -18.46 -7.71
CA ARG A 48 -5.39 -18.12 -6.58
C ARG A 48 -4.05 -17.54 -7.09
N CYS A 49 -3.53 -18.07 -8.19
CA CYS A 49 -2.25 -17.65 -8.78
C CYS A 49 -2.38 -16.41 -9.67
N GLY A 50 -3.48 -16.29 -10.45
CA GLY A 50 -3.76 -15.19 -11.35
C GLY A 50 -5.24 -15.11 -11.71
N ASN A 51 -5.81 -13.91 -11.80
CA ASN A 51 -7.19 -13.70 -12.23
C ASN A 51 -7.31 -12.31 -12.88
N PRO A 52 -7.89 -12.20 -14.11
CA PRO A 52 -7.92 -10.94 -14.85
C PRO A 52 -8.54 -9.77 -14.08
N THR A 53 -9.61 -10.00 -13.32
CA THR A 53 -10.26 -8.95 -12.51
C THR A 53 -9.33 -8.44 -11.40
N ARG A 54 -8.63 -9.36 -10.73
CA ARG A 54 -7.69 -9.00 -9.65
C ARG A 54 -6.46 -8.30 -10.19
N ASP A 55 -5.92 -8.76 -11.31
CA ASP A 55 -4.74 -8.18 -11.94
C ASP A 55 -4.98 -6.75 -12.36
N GLU A 56 -6.19 -6.42 -12.85
CA GLU A 56 -6.56 -5.05 -13.17
C GLU A 56 -6.55 -4.12 -11.94
N VAL A 57 -7.08 -4.59 -10.80
CA VAL A 57 -7.01 -3.81 -9.55
C VAL A 57 -5.57 -3.66 -9.07
N GLN A 58 -4.77 -4.71 -9.12
CA GLN A 58 -3.35 -4.67 -8.76
C GLN A 58 -2.61 -3.63 -9.61
N LYS A 59 -2.77 -3.66 -10.93
CA LYS A 59 -2.18 -2.67 -11.84
C LYS A 59 -2.64 -1.25 -11.55
N THR A 60 -3.94 -1.07 -11.30
CA THR A 60 -4.50 0.25 -10.98
C THR A 60 -3.87 0.82 -9.70
N VAL A 61 -3.77 0.01 -8.63
CA VAL A 61 -3.17 0.47 -7.37
C VAL A 61 -1.67 0.72 -7.53
N ALA A 62 -0.95 -0.12 -8.30
CA ALA A 62 0.46 0.11 -8.63
C ALA A 62 0.65 1.46 -9.35
N LEU A 63 -0.16 1.76 -10.35
CA LEU A 63 -0.11 3.05 -11.06
C LEU A 63 -0.41 4.25 -10.15
N LEU A 64 -1.38 4.12 -9.24
CA LEU A 64 -1.73 5.19 -8.30
C LEU A 64 -0.58 5.51 -7.36
N GLU A 65 0.15 4.49 -6.86
CA GLU A 65 1.34 4.65 -6.00
C GLU A 65 2.63 4.96 -6.78
N GLN A 66 2.59 4.94 -8.11
CA GLN A 66 3.77 5.03 -8.97
C GLN A 66 4.77 3.88 -8.71
N GLY A 67 4.23 2.70 -8.39
CA GLY A 67 4.94 1.43 -8.35
C GLY A 67 4.92 0.72 -9.69
N THR A 68 5.67 -0.37 -9.79
CA THR A 68 5.67 -1.27 -10.97
C THR A 68 4.65 -2.38 -10.79
N GLU A 69 4.53 -2.94 -9.59
CA GLU A 69 3.70 -4.10 -9.30
C GLU A 69 2.96 -3.92 -7.97
N ALA A 70 1.79 -4.56 -7.87
CA ALA A 70 1.03 -4.67 -6.63
C ALA A 70 0.43 -6.06 -6.44
N LEU A 71 0.14 -6.41 -5.19
CA LEU A 71 -0.55 -7.63 -4.78
C LEU A 71 -1.79 -7.27 -3.96
N ALA A 72 -2.93 -7.88 -4.29
CA ALA A 72 -4.22 -7.64 -3.64
C ALA A 72 -4.62 -8.77 -2.68
N PHE A 73 -4.70 -8.45 -1.41
CA PHE A 73 -4.99 -9.36 -0.30
C PHE A 73 -6.43 -9.23 0.19
N SER A 74 -6.91 -10.25 0.89
CA SER A 74 -8.24 -10.27 1.49
C SER A 74 -8.46 -9.19 2.57
N THR A 75 -7.40 -8.76 3.24
CA THR A 75 -7.42 -7.70 4.26
C THR A 75 -6.06 -6.99 4.34
N GLY A 76 -6.01 -5.79 4.95
CA GLY A 76 -4.74 -5.13 5.26
C GLY A 76 -3.84 -5.99 6.16
N MET A 77 -4.42 -6.70 7.14
CA MET A 77 -3.66 -7.62 7.99
C MET A 77 -3.08 -8.81 7.22
N ALA A 78 -3.80 -9.33 6.21
CA ALA A 78 -3.27 -10.39 5.36
C ALA A 78 -2.08 -9.90 4.53
N ALA A 79 -2.11 -8.65 4.07
CA ALA A 79 -0.98 -8.01 3.38
C ALA A 79 0.23 -7.87 4.30
N ILE A 80 0.04 -7.34 5.52
CA ILE A 80 1.13 -7.18 6.50
C ILE A 80 1.68 -8.55 6.92
N THR A 81 0.82 -9.55 7.16
CA THR A 81 1.27 -10.91 7.51
C THR A 81 2.12 -11.51 6.40
N ALA A 82 1.69 -11.42 5.14
CA ALA A 82 2.47 -11.91 4.01
C ALA A 82 3.81 -11.15 3.85
N LEU A 83 3.83 -9.85 4.12
CA LEU A 83 5.05 -9.06 4.12
C LEU A 83 6.04 -9.53 5.21
N MET A 84 5.56 -9.91 6.40
CA MET A 84 6.42 -10.41 7.47
C MET A 84 7.12 -11.74 7.13
N GLU A 85 6.60 -12.50 6.17
CA GLU A 85 7.20 -13.78 5.74
C GLU A 85 8.48 -13.61 4.90
N ILE A 86 8.89 -12.37 4.54
CA ILE A 86 10.21 -12.15 3.93
C ILE A 86 11.34 -12.13 4.94
N PHE A 87 11.04 -12.02 6.24
CA PHE A 87 12.02 -11.95 7.31
C PHE A 87 12.26 -13.31 7.95
N PHE A 88 13.47 -13.51 8.47
CA PHE A 88 13.93 -14.75 9.06
C PHE A 88 14.08 -14.63 10.60
N PRO A 89 14.10 -15.76 11.33
CA PRO A 89 14.44 -15.77 12.75
C PRO A 89 15.76 -15.07 13.01
N GLY A 90 15.77 -14.11 13.95
CA GLY A 90 16.91 -13.26 14.26
C GLY A 90 16.87 -11.89 13.60
N ASP A 91 16.03 -11.67 12.59
CA ASP A 91 15.87 -10.35 12.00
C ASP A 91 15.19 -9.38 12.96
N HIS A 92 15.60 -8.12 12.87
CA HIS A 92 15.07 -7.00 13.64
C HIS A 92 14.42 -5.97 12.72
N LEU A 93 13.29 -5.42 13.18
CA LEU A 93 12.61 -4.29 12.56
C LEU A 93 12.50 -3.12 13.52
N ILE A 94 12.54 -1.91 13.00
CA ILE A 94 12.15 -0.69 13.71
C ILE A 94 10.79 -0.25 13.19
N ALA A 95 9.89 0.17 14.08
CA ALA A 95 8.56 0.59 13.70
C ALA A 95 8.12 1.88 14.41
N THR A 96 7.14 2.57 13.81
CA THR A 96 6.45 3.69 14.46
C THR A 96 5.81 3.22 15.78
N ASP A 97 5.98 3.98 16.87
CA ASP A 97 5.44 3.67 18.21
C ASP A 97 3.91 3.84 18.29
N ASP A 98 3.35 4.69 17.44
CA ASP A 98 1.94 5.01 17.34
C ASP A 98 1.42 4.51 16.00
N LEU A 99 0.97 3.25 15.94
CA LEU A 99 0.47 2.62 14.71
C LEU A 99 -0.72 1.71 15.00
N TYR A 100 -1.33 1.20 13.93
CA TYR A 100 -2.50 0.35 14.03
C TYR A 100 -2.30 -0.86 14.96
N GLY A 101 -3.18 -0.99 15.98
CA GLY A 101 -3.06 -2.02 17.01
C GLY A 101 -3.12 -3.46 16.50
N GLY A 102 -3.68 -3.71 15.31
CA GLY A 102 -3.64 -5.01 14.65
C GLY A 102 -2.23 -5.43 14.25
N THR A 103 -1.43 -4.48 13.75
CA THR A 103 -0.03 -4.69 13.38
C THR A 103 0.83 -4.98 14.61
N LEU A 104 0.65 -4.22 15.69
CA LEU A 104 1.33 -4.50 16.99
C LEU A 104 0.97 -5.90 17.51
N ARG A 105 -0.31 -6.29 17.44
CA ARG A 105 -0.73 -7.61 17.87
C ARG A 105 -0.08 -8.71 17.04
N LEU A 106 0.02 -8.57 15.72
CA LEU A 106 0.72 -9.51 14.83
C LEU A 106 2.17 -9.68 15.28
N TRP A 107 2.89 -8.59 15.49
CA TRP A 107 4.30 -8.63 15.87
C TRP A 107 4.51 -9.25 17.24
N ASN A 108 3.72 -8.85 18.24
CA ASN A 108 3.84 -9.36 19.61
C ASN A 108 3.43 -10.84 19.79
N THR A 109 2.69 -11.40 18.83
CA THR A 109 2.20 -12.78 18.90
C THR A 109 2.87 -13.69 17.89
N ILE A 110 2.68 -13.41 16.59
CA ILE A 110 3.10 -14.29 15.51
C ILE A 110 4.57 -14.04 15.14
N SER A 111 4.94 -12.80 14.86
CA SER A 111 6.32 -12.48 14.44
C SER A 111 7.32 -12.77 15.54
N HIS A 112 7.01 -12.45 16.80
CA HIS A 112 7.84 -12.80 17.94
C HIS A 112 8.02 -14.33 18.08
N LYS A 113 6.94 -15.10 17.92
CA LYS A 113 7.00 -16.56 17.90
C LYS A 113 7.90 -17.09 16.79
N ASN A 114 7.95 -16.41 15.65
CA ASN A 114 8.78 -16.74 14.49
C ASN A 114 10.23 -16.22 14.65
N GLY A 115 10.61 -15.69 15.80
CA GLY A 115 11.95 -15.22 16.10
C GLY A 115 12.30 -13.85 15.50
N ILE A 116 11.31 -13.08 15.06
CA ILE A 116 11.48 -11.72 14.56
C ILE A 116 11.25 -10.74 15.71
N SER A 117 12.16 -9.79 15.88
CA SER A 117 12.06 -8.72 16.90
C SER A 117 11.65 -7.39 16.26
N VAL A 118 10.82 -6.61 16.97
CA VAL A 118 10.38 -5.29 16.51
C VAL A 118 10.50 -4.29 17.66
N ASP A 119 11.26 -3.21 17.44
CA ASP A 119 11.34 -2.08 18.36
C ASP A 119 10.46 -0.93 17.85
N CYS A 120 9.50 -0.52 18.69
CA CYS A 120 8.64 0.62 18.39
C CYS A 120 9.25 1.91 18.94
N VAL A 121 9.46 2.90 18.07
CA VAL A 121 10.12 4.18 18.41
C VAL A 121 9.36 5.37 17.83
N ASP A 122 9.60 6.56 18.37
CA ASP A 122 9.06 7.80 17.77
C ASP A 122 9.74 8.11 16.44
N THR A 123 9.12 7.69 15.34
CA THR A 123 9.63 7.88 13.98
C THR A 123 9.44 9.31 13.45
N SER A 124 8.77 10.19 14.19
CA SER A 124 8.74 11.63 13.87
C SER A 124 10.09 12.32 14.10
N ASN A 125 11.00 11.66 14.82
CA ASN A 125 12.36 12.09 15.05
C ASN A 125 13.35 11.10 14.44
N VAL A 126 14.04 11.52 13.38
CA VAL A 126 15.01 10.71 12.63
C VAL A 126 16.17 10.20 13.52
N GLU A 127 16.62 11.01 14.49
CA GLU A 127 17.69 10.60 15.40
C GLU A 127 17.27 9.45 16.33
N THR A 128 16.01 9.39 16.72
CA THR A 128 15.46 8.26 17.49
C THR A 128 15.49 6.98 16.66
N VAL A 129 15.10 7.06 15.39
CA VAL A 129 15.17 5.91 14.45
C VAL A 129 16.61 5.45 14.28
N LYS A 130 17.53 6.39 14.05
CA LYS A 130 18.96 6.11 13.88
C LYS A 130 19.57 5.42 15.12
N ALA A 131 19.20 5.86 16.30
CA ALA A 131 19.69 5.27 17.56
C ALA A 131 19.18 3.85 17.81
N ALA A 132 18.06 3.46 17.20
CA ALA A 132 17.47 2.13 17.32
C ALA A 132 18.02 1.11 16.31
N ILE A 133 18.83 1.53 15.33
CA ILE A 133 19.40 0.63 14.33
C ILE A 133 20.40 -0.32 14.99
N ARG A 134 20.27 -1.61 14.70
CA ARG A 134 21.13 -2.72 15.13
C ARG A 134 21.72 -3.46 13.92
N PRO A 135 22.80 -4.24 14.06
CA PRO A 135 23.33 -5.05 12.96
C PRO A 135 22.29 -5.97 12.30
N GLU A 136 21.32 -6.46 13.07
CA GLU A 136 20.24 -7.35 12.63
C GLU A 136 19.03 -6.60 12.02
N THR A 137 19.04 -5.26 12.02
CA THR A 137 17.95 -4.47 11.47
C THR A 137 17.84 -4.68 9.95
N LYS A 138 16.69 -5.20 9.49
CA LYS A 138 16.40 -5.48 8.08
C LYS A 138 15.37 -4.56 7.47
N ALA A 139 14.53 -3.95 8.30
CA ALA A 139 13.51 -3.03 7.82
C ALA A 139 13.16 -1.95 8.83
N ILE A 140 12.66 -0.84 8.30
CA ILE A 140 11.95 0.18 9.08
C ILE A 140 10.51 0.22 8.57
N TYR A 141 9.53 0.11 9.47
CA TYR A 141 8.10 0.14 9.18
C TYR A 141 7.50 1.46 9.68
N LEU A 142 7.07 2.30 8.76
CA LEU A 142 6.42 3.57 9.07
C LEU A 142 4.91 3.49 8.85
N GLU A 143 4.14 4.01 9.78
CA GLU A 143 2.78 4.47 9.55
C GLU A 143 2.79 6.00 9.67
N THR A 144 2.61 6.71 8.54
CA THR A 144 2.70 8.16 8.53
C THR A 144 1.67 8.81 7.58
N PRO A 145 0.79 9.71 8.10
CA PRO A 145 0.60 10.02 9.52
C PRO A 145 0.18 8.80 10.35
N SER A 146 0.63 8.75 11.61
CA SER A 146 0.35 7.66 12.54
C SER A 146 -1.10 7.61 13.01
N ASN A 147 -1.55 6.50 13.58
CA ASN A 147 -2.91 6.32 14.08
C ASN A 147 -2.90 5.84 15.55
N PRO A 148 -3.46 6.62 16.52
CA PRO A 148 -4.35 7.76 16.31
C PRO A 148 -3.70 9.14 16.48
N MET A 149 -2.43 9.25 16.87
CA MET A 149 -1.81 10.51 17.29
C MET A 149 -1.39 11.43 16.14
N MET A 150 -1.49 10.96 14.89
CA MET A 150 -1.23 11.74 13.70
C MET A 150 0.21 12.29 13.65
N LYS A 151 1.17 11.56 14.19
CA LYS A 151 2.60 11.88 14.08
C LYS A 151 3.05 11.75 12.62
N VAL A 152 3.95 12.62 12.20
CA VAL A 152 4.43 12.65 10.81
C VAL A 152 5.92 12.36 10.79
N ALA A 153 6.32 11.38 9.98
CA ALA A 153 7.71 11.00 9.76
C ALA A 153 8.24 11.55 8.42
N ASP A 154 9.53 11.85 8.35
CA ASP A 154 10.22 12.19 7.10
C ASP A 154 10.59 10.89 6.37
N ILE A 155 9.76 10.50 5.40
CA ILE A 155 9.94 9.25 4.65
C ILE A 155 11.29 9.22 3.94
N GLN A 156 11.72 10.34 3.32
CA GLN A 156 12.96 10.36 2.56
C GLN A 156 14.18 10.19 3.46
N ALA A 157 14.24 10.94 4.57
CA ALA A 157 15.35 10.82 5.51
C ALA A 157 15.45 9.42 6.13
N ILE A 158 14.31 8.78 6.42
CA ILE A 158 14.28 7.43 6.98
C ILE A 158 14.60 6.37 5.91
N ALA A 159 14.21 6.58 4.65
CA ALA A 159 14.63 5.72 3.54
C ALA A 159 16.16 5.71 3.38
N GLU A 160 16.80 6.89 3.42
CA GLU A 160 18.24 7.03 3.36
C GLU A 160 18.94 6.28 4.52
N LEU A 161 18.38 6.33 5.73
CA LEU A 161 18.89 5.56 6.87
C LEU A 161 18.73 4.05 6.68
N ALA A 162 17.57 3.58 6.24
CA ALA A 162 17.31 2.16 5.99
C ALA A 162 18.28 1.61 4.94
N HIS A 163 18.42 2.30 3.83
CA HIS A 163 19.27 1.88 2.71
C HIS A 163 20.77 1.95 3.07
N ALA A 164 21.21 2.96 3.82
CA ALA A 164 22.60 3.06 4.28
C ALA A 164 22.99 1.85 5.19
N HIS A 165 22.02 1.22 5.84
CA HIS A 165 22.21 0.03 6.65
C HIS A 165 21.98 -1.29 5.89
N GLY A 166 21.59 -1.23 4.61
CA GLY A 166 21.27 -2.40 3.79
C GLY A 166 19.89 -3.02 4.08
N GLY A 167 19.02 -2.27 4.76
CA GLY A 167 17.62 -2.63 5.02
C GLY A 167 16.65 -2.00 4.02
N ILE A 168 15.36 -2.27 4.19
CA ILE A 168 14.28 -1.72 3.37
C ILE A 168 13.39 -0.79 4.19
N LEU A 169 12.75 0.18 3.51
CA LEU A 169 11.71 1.02 4.10
C LEU A 169 10.33 0.56 3.65
N ILE A 170 9.48 0.23 4.61
CA ILE A 170 8.07 -0.12 4.44
C ILE A 170 7.23 1.05 4.95
N VAL A 171 6.25 1.50 4.15
CA VAL A 171 5.36 2.60 4.56
C VAL A 171 3.91 2.17 4.45
N ASP A 172 3.19 2.18 5.56
CA ASP A 172 1.74 2.07 5.57
C ASP A 172 1.14 3.44 5.19
N ASN A 173 0.64 3.51 3.96
CA ASN A 173 0.08 4.72 3.36
C ASN A 173 -1.47 4.74 3.40
N THR A 174 -2.06 3.94 4.27
CA THR A 174 -3.52 3.80 4.37
C THR A 174 -4.21 5.13 4.60
N PHE A 175 -3.65 5.99 5.48
CA PHE A 175 -4.31 7.22 5.90
C PHE A 175 -4.32 8.30 4.80
N LEU A 176 -3.18 8.61 4.20
CA LEU A 176 -3.10 9.65 3.15
C LEU A 176 -3.49 9.12 1.78
N SER A 177 -3.38 7.81 1.56
CA SER A 177 -3.64 7.17 0.27
C SER A 177 -2.72 7.66 -0.86
N PRO A 178 -2.72 7.01 -2.04
CA PRO A 178 -1.90 7.44 -3.17
C PRO A 178 -2.22 8.83 -3.71
N TYR A 179 -3.34 9.40 -3.30
CA TYR A 179 -3.73 10.74 -3.76
C TYR A 179 -2.90 11.85 -3.14
N PHE A 180 -2.63 11.76 -1.82
CA PHE A 180 -1.90 12.80 -1.11
C PHE A 180 -0.43 12.46 -0.87
N GLN A 181 -0.06 11.19 -0.81
CA GLN A 181 1.28 10.74 -0.52
C GLN A 181 1.65 9.54 -1.40
N LYS A 182 2.85 9.55 -1.95
CA LYS A 182 3.41 8.48 -2.78
C LYS A 182 4.77 8.05 -2.22
N PRO A 183 4.79 7.18 -1.21
CA PRO A 183 6.02 6.83 -0.50
C PRO A 183 7.10 6.24 -1.40
N LEU A 184 6.73 5.47 -2.44
CA LEU A 184 7.69 4.94 -3.41
C LEU A 184 8.49 6.01 -4.16
N THR A 185 7.95 7.23 -4.29
CA THR A 185 8.68 8.36 -4.89
C THR A 185 9.60 9.06 -3.91
N LEU A 186 9.47 8.75 -2.62
CA LEU A 186 10.24 9.29 -1.51
C LEU A 186 11.27 8.30 -0.96
N GLY A 187 11.46 7.16 -1.65
CA GLY A 187 12.46 6.16 -1.30
C GLY A 187 11.94 4.93 -0.55
N ALA A 188 10.62 4.80 -0.32
CA ALA A 188 10.09 3.55 0.22
C ALA A 188 10.26 2.40 -0.78
N ASP A 189 10.50 1.19 -0.27
CA ASP A 189 10.64 -0.04 -1.06
C ASP A 189 9.30 -0.77 -1.17
N VAL A 190 8.50 -0.75 -0.09
CA VAL A 190 7.18 -1.35 -0.01
C VAL A 190 6.17 -0.34 0.52
N VAL A 191 5.04 -0.24 -0.14
CA VAL A 191 3.87 0.48 0.38
C VAL A 191 2.80 -0.51 0.76
N VAL A 192 2.25 -0.34 1.95
CA VAL A 192 1.14 -1.12 2.51
C VAL A 192 -0.13 -0.29 2.46
N HIS A 193 -1.25 -0.92 2.14
CA HIS A 193 -2.58 -0.33 2.31
C HIS A 193 -3.56 -1.29 2.95
N SER A 194 -4.31 -0.80 3.92
CA SER A 194 -5.65 -1.32 4.19
C SER A 194 -6.61 -0.67 3.19
N GLY A 195 -6.86 -1.35 2.07
CA GLY A 195 -7.80 -0.86 1.05
C GLY A 195 -9.22 -0.70 1.59
N THR A 196 -9.58 -1.42 2.64
CA THR A 196 -10.81 -1.30 3.44
C THR A 196 -11.19 0.15 3.77
N LYS A 197 -10.20 1.05 3.84
CA LYS A 197 -10.39 2.45 4.24
C LYS A 197 -10.69 3.31 3.01
N TYR A 198 -9.75 4.14 2.62
CA TYR A 198 -10.01 5.16 1.60
C TYR A 198 -9.96 4.63 0.16
N LEU A 199 -9.23 3.54 -0.13
CA LEU A 199 -9.19 2.98 -1.49
C LEU A 199 -10.54 2.41 -1.91
N GLU A 200 -11.29 1.78 -1.02
CA GLU A 200 -12.65 1.30 -1.28
C GLU A 200 -13.72 2.33 -0.99
N GLY A 201 -13.54 3.11 0.09
CA GLY A 201 -14.29 4.33 0.37
C GLY A 201 -15.74 4.16 0.85
N HIS A 202 -16.31 2.96 0.85
CA HIS A 202 -17.73 2.71 1.15
C HIS A 202 -18.00 2.03 2.49
N ASN A 203 -16.95 1.58 3.22
CA ASN A 203 -17.04 0.84 4.49
C ASN A 203 -17.81 -0.50 4.39
N ASP A 204 -17.87 -1.11 3.22
CA ASP A 204 -18.66 -2.30 2.92
C ASP A 204 -17.81 -3.52 2.52
N THR A 205 -16.51 -3.33 2.29
CA THR A 205 -15.60 -4.38 1.87
C THR A 205 -14.29 -4.37 2.65
N LEU A 206 -13.56 -5.49 2.60
CA LEU A 206 -12.23 -5.63 3.19
C LEU A 206 -11.21 -5.88 2.10
N SER A 207 -10.08 -5.19 2.13
CA SER A 207 -8.93 -5.48 1.28
C SER A 207 -7.61 -5.01 1.88
N GLY A 208 -6.52 -5.51 1.32
CA GLY A 208 -5.16 -5.04 1.57
C GLY A 208 -4.34 -5.03 0.29
N PHE A 209 -3.32 -4.18 0.25
CA PHE A 209 -2.41 -4.13 -0.89
C PHE A 209 -0.97 -4.00 -0.41
N LEU A 210 -0.06 -4.65 -1.16
CA LEU A 210 1.37 -4.34 -1.16
C LEU A 210 1.74 -3.80 -2.53
N VAL A 211 2.50 -2.71 -2.56
CA VAL A 211 2.97 -2.10 -3.80
C VAL A 211 4.47 -1.94 -3.74
N VAL A 212 5.17 -2.30 -4.80
CA VAL A 212 6.64 -2.25 -4.88
C VAL A 212 7.11 -1.70 -6.23
N LYS A 213 8.39 -1.34 -6.31
CA LYS A 213 9.08 -1.01 -7.57
C LYS A 213 10.10 -2.07 -7.99
N ASP A 214 10.70 -2.74 -7.03
CA ASP A 214 11.73 -3.73 -7.28
C ASP A 214 11.13 -5.08 -7.68
N ASP A 215 11.58 -5.63 -8.81
CA ASP A 215 11.04 -6.88 -9.35
C ASP A 215 11.45 -8.09 -8.49
N ALA A 216 12.66 -8.13 -7.93
CA ALA A 216 13.10 -9.23 -7.09
C ALA A 216 12.27 -9.32 -5.81
N LEU A 217 12.00 -8.18 -5.18
CA LEU A 217 11.12 -8.08 -4.01
C LEU A 217 9.68 -8.46 -4.37
N TYR A 218 9.18 -8.04 -5.55
CA TYR A 218 7.88 -8.47 -6.05
C TYR A 218 7.79 -9.98 -6.19
N GLN A 219 8.79 -10.63 -6.83
CA GLN A 219 8.76 -12.08 -7.03
C GLN A 219 8.77 -12.83 -5.70
N GLN A 220 9.54 -12.37 -4.71
CA GLN A 220 9.55 -12.94 -3.37
C GLN A 220 8.17 -12.84 -2.71
N LEU A 221 7.58 -11.65 -2.70
CA LEU A 221 6.24 -11.40 -2.13
C LEU A 221 5.13 -12.15 -2.88
N ASN A 222 5.22 -12.23 -4.21
CA ASN A 222 4.27 -12.95 -5.05
C ASN A 222 4.31 -14.48 -4.81
N ASN A 223 5.50 -15.04 -4.56
CA ASN A 223 5.63 -16.44 -4.17
C ASN A 223 4.94 -16.71 -2.81
N ILE A 224 5.19 -15.86 -1.80
CA ILE A 224 4.53 -15.93 -0.50
C ILE A 224 3.01 -15.79 -0.65
N TYR A 225 2.56 -14.80 -1.41
CA TYR A 225 1.16 -14.53 -1.71
C TYR A 225 0.43 -15.76 -2.30
N LYS A 226 1.03 -16.40 -3.30
CA LYS A 226 0.48 -17.60 -3.92
C LYS A 226 0.47 -18.80 -2.97
N THR A 227 1.51 -18.91 -2.13
CA THR A 227 1.68 -20.03 -1.19
C THR A 227 0.71 -19.93 -0.02
N THR A 228 0.59 -18.77 0.61
CA THR A 228 -0.31 -18.53 1.75
C THR A 228 -1.78 -18.49 1.33
N GLY A 229 -2.06 -18.17 0.06
CA GLY A 229 -3.41 -18.11 -0.46
C GLY A 229 -4.25 -16.94 0.07
N ALA A 230 -3.63 -15.94 0.67
CA ALA A 230 -4.29 -14.77 1.25
C ALA A 230 -4.86 -13.79 0.19
N CYS A 231 -5.09 -14.28 -1.03
CA CYS A 231 -5.57 -13.49 -2.16
C CYS A 231 -7.02 -13.01 -1.95
N ARG A 232 -7.32 -11.84 -2.53
CA ARG A 232 -8.64 -11.23 -2.48
C ARG A 232 -9.67 -11.98 -3.32
N LEU A 233 -10.90 -12.06 -2.83
CA LEU A 233 -12.05 -12.61 -3.56
C LEU A 233 -12.46 -11.68 -4.73
N ARG A 234 -12.80 -12.27 -5.86
CA ARG A 234 -13.03 -11.61 -7.15
C ARG A 234 -14.24 -10.68 -7.17
N LEU A 235 -15.34 -11.06 -6.54
CA LEU A 235 -16.55 -10.23 -6.48
C LEU A 235 -16.27 -8.90 -5.78
N ILE A 236 -15.52 -8.94 -4.68
CA ILE A 236 -15.12 -7.77 -3.91
C ILE A 236 -14.13 -6.89 -4.71
N VAL A 237 -13.33 -7.47 -5.61
CA VAL A 237 -12.45 -6.73 -6.53
C VAL A 237 -13.25 -5.82 -7.48
N GLY A 238 -14.39 -6.28 -7.99
CA GLY A 238 -15.28 -5.46 -8.81
C GLY A 238 -15.79 -4.22 -8.09
N TYR A 239 -16.10 -4.31 -6.81
CA TYR A 239 -16.53 -3.17 -5.99
C TYR A 239 -15.41 -2.16 -5.71
N CYS A 240 -14.14 -2.55 -5.70
CA CYS A 240 -13.02 -1.62 -5.56
C CYS A 240 -12.96 -0.56 -6.65
N PHE A 241 -13.34 -0.91 -7.88
CA PHE A 241 -13.39 0.06 -8.98
C PHE A 241 -14.47 1.12 -8.77
N GLU A 242 -15.62 0.73 -8.23
CA GLU A 242 -16.68 1.69 -7.90
C GLU A 242 -16.25 2.61 -6.75
N GLY A 243 -15.58 2.07 -5.73
CA GLY A 243 -15.04 2.83 -4.59
C GLY A 243 -14.02 3.87 -5.01
N SER A 244 -13.07 3.51 -5.87
CA SER A 244 -12.04 4.44 -6.34
C SER A 244 -12.62 5.60 -7.15
N ARG A 245 -13.73 5.41 -7.88
CA ARG A 245 -14.44 6.48 -8.59
C ARG A 245 -15.10 7.48 -7.63
N LEU A 246 -15.72 6.99 -6.54
CA LEU A 246 -16.35 7.85 -5.53
C LEU A 246 -15.32 8.57 -4.64
N TRP A 247 -14.18 7.97 -4.48
CA TRP A 247 -13.07 8.47 -3.68
C TRP A 247 -12.60 9.87 -4.07
N LEU A 248 -12.56 10.18 -5.36
CA LEU A 248 -12.29 11.53 -5.87
C LEU A 248 -13.29 12.55 -5.33
N TYR A 249 -14.57 12.17 -5.22
CA TYR A 249 -15.62 13.05 -4.71
C TYR A 249 -15.48 13.26 -3.19
N VAL A 250 -15.25 12.19 -2.44
CA VAL A 250 -15.04 12.26 -0.98
C VAL A 250 -13.84 13.14 -0.65
N TRP A 251 -12.71 12.94 -1.33
CA TRP A 251 -11.50 13.74 -1.09
C TRP A 251 -11.59 15.17 -1.59
N SER A 252 -12.28 15.42 -2.68
CA SER A 252 -12.58 16.80 -3.10
C SER A 252 -13.45 17.52 -2.06
N SER A 253 -14.33 16.81 -1.41
CA SER A 253 -15.19 17.32 -0.34
C SER A 253 -14.43 17.51 0.97
N ILE A 254 -13.58 16.57 1.38
CA ILE A 254 -12.67 16.70 2.52
C ILE A 254 -11.68 17.85 2.29
N ARG A 255 -11.11 17.99 1.10
CA ARG A 255 -10.29 19.15 0.73
C ARG A 255 -11.04 20.46 0.85
N LYS A 256 -12.32 20.51 0.41
CA LYS A 256 -13.18 21.70 0.58
C LYS A 256 -13.51 21.95 2.04
N MET A 257 -13.75 20.91 2.84
CA MET A 257 -13.98 21.04 4.30
C MET A 257 -12.72 21.54 5.01
N LEU A 258 -11.57 20.95 4.77
CA LEU A 258 -10.29 21.39 5.33
C LEU A 258 -9.96 22.84 4.91
N TRP A 259 -10.31 23.23 3.69
CA TRP A 259 -10.17 24.60 3.22
C TRP A 259 -11.17 25.57 3.88
N ARG A 260 -12.43 25.15 4.12
CA ARG A 260 -13.46 25.97 4.79
C ARG A 260 -13.26 26.08 6.30
N SER A 261 -12.71 25.06 6.96
CA SER A 261 -12.34 25.13 8.38
C SER A 261 -11.14 26.07 8.65
N HIS A 262 -10.59 26.66 7.59
CA HIS A 262 -9.49 27.62 7.65
C HIS A 262 -9.80 28.90 8.46
N THR A 263 -11.08 29.20 8.71
CA THR A 263 -11.52 30.36 9.49
C THR A 263 -11.72 30.08 10.98
N GLY A 264 -11.59 28.81 11.45
CA GLY A 264 -11.90 28.43 12.83
C GLY A 264 -10.88 27.60 13.62
N TRP A 265 -9.90 26.95 12.97
CA TRP A 265 -8.96 26.04 13.65
C TRP A 265 -7.53 26.60 13.70
N ASN A 266 -7.27 27.35 14.75
CA ASN A 266 -6.02 28.09 14.95
C ASN A 266 -5.07 27.40 15.95
N ARG A 267 -4.90 26.08 15.97
CA ARG A 267 -4.07 25.43 17.01
C ARG A 267 -2.96 24.46 16.58
N ASP A 268 -2.78 24.10 15.32
CA ASP A 268 -1.63 23.23 15.00
C ASP A 268 -0.86 23.65 13.74
N ARG A 269 0.24 24.42 13.95
CA ARG A 269 1.10 24.94 12.89
C ARG A 269 1.91 23.83 12.17
N LYS A 270 2.11 22.66 12.78
CA LYS A 270 2.89 21.54 12.19
C LYS A 270 2.14 20.89 11.04
N TRP A 271 0.83 20.63 11.20
CA TRP A 271 -0.04 20.09 10.16
C TRP A 271 -0.14 20.98 8.93
N ARG A 272 -0.26 22.30 9.13
CA ARG A 272 -0.24 23.28 8.04
C ARG A 272 1.04 23.20 7.20
N LYS A 273 2.20 23.12 7.85
CA LYS A 273 3.48 23.04 7.15
C LYS A 273 3.63 21.76 6.35
N TYR A 274 3.15 20.63 6.85
CA TYR A 274 3.30 19.34 6.17
C TYR A 274 2.35 19.21 4.96
N ILE A 275 1.06 19.42 5.12
CA ILE A 275 0.10 19.39 4.00
C ILE A 275 0.45 20.43 2.93
N ILE A 276 0.87 21.63 3.34
CA ILE A 276 1.32 22.68 2.42
C ILE A 276 2.66 22.30 1.78
N SER A 277 3.60 21.68 2.48
CA SER A 277 4.90 21.30 1.91
C SER A 277 4.78 20.15 0.92
N VAL A 278 3.95 19.15 1.19
CA VAL A 278 3.63 18.06 0.25
C VAL A 278 2.91 18.65 -0.99
N TRP A 279 1.97 19.56 -0.78
CA TRP A 279 1.19 20.17 -1.87
C TRP A 279 2.00 21.17 -2.71
N ILE A 280 2.90 21.96 -2.10
CA ILE A 280 3.76 22.93 -2.82
C ILE A 280 4.86 22.21 -3.59
N ARG A 281 5.48 21.14 -3.06
CA ARG A 281 6.49 20.36 -3.79
C ARG A 281 5.94 19.75 -5.08
N ASP A 282 4.68 19.30 -5.08
CA ASP A 282 4.03 18.75 -6.28
C ASP A 282 3.69 19.81 -7.34
N ARG A 283 3.49 21.07 -6.93
CA ARG A 283 3.21 22.18 -7.87
C ARG A 283 4.44 22.88 -8.43
N ILE A 284 5.57 22.83 -7.75
CA ILE A 284 6.83 23.46 -8.22
C ILE A 284 7.56 22.55 -9.22
N ARG A 285 7.20 21.25 -9.29
CA ARG A 285 7.77 20.29 -10.24
C ARG A 285 6.91 20.06 -11.50
N ARG A 286 5.86 20.84 -11.69
CA ARG A 286 5.11 20.98 -12.95
C ARG A 286 5.33 22.40 -13.51
#